data_bf99683ae48caf2d14d2ab22b2df73dc
#
_entry.id   bf99683ae48caf2d14d2ab22b2df73dc
#
_cell.length_a   1.000
_cell.length_b   1.000
_cell.length_c   1.000
_cell.angle_alpha   90.00
_cell.angle_beta   90.00
_cell.angle_gamma   90.00
#
_symmetry.space_group_name_H-M   'P 1'
#
loop_
_entity.id
_entity.type
_entity.pdbx_description
1 polymer ?
#
loop_
_entity_poly.entity_id
_entity_poly.type
_entity_poly.pdbx_seq_one_letter_code
_entity_poly.pdbx_strand_id
1 'polypeptide(L)'
;GCVFLEAIKTAYFMAFNRLVLMAKSGEVGNIKAVEATCTQMTPPPVGYQKGGFGSMAVWGPFGLLSVFSILGTDYKKCDMVTYQTKNDPDLFSKINFLYANAAASVKTGIGVKSEGELIITGTKGYIYVPSPWWKTDYFEVRYEDFTQNRRYFYKLEGEGLRYEIAAFSRAIQNGVNTGCMDEKITASISSVMEQFYDKECPNHDFIS
;
A
#
# COMPACT_ATOMS: atom_id res chain seq x y z
N GLY A 1 19.97 19.94 10.43
CA GLY A 1 19.29 18.66 10.58
C GLY A 1 19.47 17.81 9.34
N CYS A 2 19.33 16.49 9.46
CA CYS A 2 19.32 15.60 8.31
C CYS A 2 17.91 15.55 7.72
N VAL A 3 17.79 15.48 6.38
CA VAL A 3 16.54 15.16 5.69
C VAL A 3 16.48 13.65 5.52
N PHE A 4 15.45 13.02 6.05
CA PHE A 4 15.14 11.60 5.88
C PHE A 4 13.89 11.46 5.02
N LEU A 5 13.88 10.49 4.11
CA LEU A 5 12.77 10.22 3.23
C LEU A 5 12.69 8.71 2.97
N GLU A 6 11.55 8.12 3.20
CA GLU A 6 11.35 6.70 2.94
C GLU A 6 11.08 6.44 1.46
N ALA A 7 11.78 5.45 0.90
CA ALA A 7 11.83 5.17 -0.53
C ALA A 7 10.73 4.21 -1.00
N ILE A 8 9.45 4.51 -0.74
CA ILE A 8 8.32 3.79 -1.32
C ILE A 8 7.87 4.53 -2.58
N LYS A 9 8.40 4.15 -3.73
CA LYS A 9 8.24 4.85 -5.01
C LYS A 9 6.82 5.32 -5.33
N THR A 10 5.83 4.49 -5.04
CA THR A 10 4.41 4.78 -5.29
C THR A 10 3.95 6.08 -4.64
N ALA A 11 4.48 6.44 -3.47
CA ALA A 11 4.14 7.67 -2.76
C ALA A 11 4.48 8.95 -3.57
N TYR A 12 5.38 8.83 -4.53
CA TYR A 12 5.87 9.97 -5.33
C TYR A 12 5.25 10.02 -6.73
N PHE A 13 4.40 9.06 -7.09
CA PHE A 13 3.72 9.04 -8.39
C PHE A 13 2.59 10.06 -8.44
N MET A 14 2.53 10.80 -9.55
CA MET A 14 1.48 11.81 -9.73
C MET A 14 0.08 11.20 -9.68
N ALA A 15 -0.11 10.04 -10.30
CA ALA A 15 -1.39 9.34 -10.29
C ALA A 15 -1.81 8.92 -8.88
N PHE A 16 -0.90 8.33 -8.10
CA PHE A 16 -1.19 7.93 -6.72
C PHE A 16 -1.56 9.13 -5.84
N ASN A 17 -0.80 10.21 -5.95
CA ASN A 17 -1.11 11.44 -5.22
C ASN A 17 -2.47 12.02 -5.61
N ARG A 18 -2.79 12.00 -6.90
CA ARG A 18 -4.08 12.48 -7.38
C ARG A 18 -5.24 11.63 -6.86
N LEU A 19 -5.11 10.30 -6.89
CA LEU A 19 -6.15 9.42 -6.36
C LEU A 19 -6.38 9.61 -4.85
N VAL A 20 -5.30 9.79 -4.06
CA VAL A 20 -5.42 10.08 -2.62
C VAL A 20 -6.16 11.39 -2.37
N LEU A 21 -5.83 12.44 -3.11
CA LEU A 21 -6.55 13.72 -3.04
C LEU A 21 -8.02 13.56 -3.41
N MET A 22 -8.35 12.82 -4.46
CA MET A 22 -9.73 12.56 -4.87
C MET A 22 -10.49 11.73 -3.85
N ALA A 23 -9.88 10.70 -3.27
CA ALA A 23 -10.49 9.93 -2.19
C ALA A 23 -10.85 10.83 -0.99
N LYS A 24 -9.95 11.73 -0.62
CA LYS A 24 -10.14 12.65 0.51
C LYS A 24 -11.05 13.85 0.21
N SER A 25 -11.24 14.22 -1.05
CA SER A 25 -12.11 15.36 -1.43
C SER A 25 -13.60 15.06 -1.30
N GLY A 26 -13.99 13.81 -1.03
CA GLY A 26 -15.39 13.39 -0.98
C GLY A 26 -16.00 13.07 -2.34
N GLU A 27 -15.21 12.96 -3.41
CA GLU A 27 -15.67 12.57 -4.76
C GLU A 27 -16.48 11.27 -4.74
N VAL A 28 -16.00 10.27 -3.98
CA VAL A 28 -16.71 9.00 -3.78
C VAL A 28 -17.52 8.95 -2.47
N GLY A 29 -17.74 10.09 -1.84
CA GLY A 29 -18.42 10.19 -0.54
C GLY A 29 -17.50 9.84 0.64
N ASN A 30 -18.08 9.32 1.73
CA ASN A 30 -17.33 8.86 2.88
C ASN A 30 -16.66 7.52 2.58
N ILE A 31 -15.36 7.42 2.76
CA ILE A 31 -14.62 6.16 2.56
C ILE A 31 -15.06 5.13 3.60
N LYS A 32 -15.34 3.91 3.15
CA LYS A 32 -15.77 2.78 3.98
C LYS A 32 -14.79 1.62 3.96
N ALA A 33 -14.06 1.43 2.85
CA ALA A 33 -13.02 0.42 2.80
C ALA A 33 -11.84 0.85 1.91
N VAL A 34 -10.66 0.34 2.24
CA VAL A 34 -9.46 0.36 1.40
C VAL A 34 -8.90 -1.05 1.32
N GLU A 35 -8.79 -1.60 0.12
CA GLU A 35 -8.33 -2.96 -0.13
C GLU A 35 -7.17 -2.94 -1.12
N ALA A 36 -5.99 -3.34 -0.66
CA ALA A 36 -4.77 -3.36 -1.45
C ALA A 36 -4.23 -4.78 -1.59
N THR A 37 -4.02 -5.22 -2.82
CA THR A 37 -3.46 -6.55 -3.13
C THR A 37 -2.13 -6.41 -3.84
N CYS A 38 -1.09 -7.06 -3.32
CA CYS A 38 0.24 -7.13 -3.91
C CYS A 38 0.72 -8.57 -3.94
N THR A 39 0.65 -9.23 -5.10
CA THR A 39 1.03 -10.63 -5.26
C THR A 39 1.90 -10.85 -6.51
N GLN A 40 2.84 -11.78 -6.41
CA GLN A 40 3.69 -12.19 -7.54
C GLN A 40 3.99 -13.68 -7.50
N MET A 41 4.08 -14.31 -8.68
CA MET A 41 4.44 -15.73 -8.81
C MET A 41 5.94 -15.97 -8.63
N THR A 42 6.75 -15.10 -9.22
CA THR A 42 8.20 -15.25 -9.19
C THR A 42 8.71 -14.91 -7.80
N PRO A 43 9.37 -15.83 -7.10
CA PRO A 43 10.03 -15.48 -5.85
C PRO A 43 11.11 -14.43 -6.10
N PRO A 44 11.41 -13.58 -5.11
CA PRO A 44 12.51 -12.63 -5.22
C PRO A 44 13.83 -13.38 -5.47
N PRO A 45 14.85 -12.70 -6.03
CA PRO A 45 16.16 -13.31 -6.28
C PRO A 45 16.70 -14.04 -5.06
N VAL A 46 17.43 -15.14 -5.28
CA VAL A 46 17.88 -16.13 -4.27
C VAL A 46 18.52 -15.53 -3.01
N GLY A 47 19.10 -14.33 -3.06
CA GLY A 47 19.60 -13.61 -1.89
C GLY A 47 18.54 -13.19 -0.89
N TYR A 48 17.29 -13.08 -1.31
CA TYR A 48 16.15 -12.76 -0.44
C TYR A 48 15.64 -13.99 0.35
N GLN A 49 15.77 -15.20 -0.19
CA GLN A 49 15.20 -16.41 0.41
C GLN A 49 15.91 -16.84 1.71
N LYS A 50 17.21 -16.58 1.83
CA LYS A 50 17.99 -17.00 3.03
C LYS A 50 17.95 -15.98 4.16
N GLY A 51 17.40 -14.79 3.95
CA GLY A 51 17.42 -13.70 4.92
C GLY A 51 16.11 -13.47 5.68
N GLY A 52 15.09 -14.29 5.45
CA GLY A 52 13.80 -14.12 6.12
C GLY A 52 12.89 -13.04 5.50
N PHE A 53 13.17 -12.57 4.29
CA PHE A 53 12.33 -11.59 3.59
C PHE A 53 11.19 -12.30 2.85
N GLY A 54 10.01 -12.32 3.46
CA GLY A 54 8.79 -12.86 2.88
C GLY A 54 7.95 -11.82 2.14
N SER A 55 6.70 -12.20 1.92
CA SER A 55 5.75 -11.36 1.17
C SER A 55 5.49 -10.02 1.85
N MET A 56 5.51 -10.00 3.17
CA MET A 56 5.28 -8.79 3.95
C MET A 56 6.45 -7.81 3.82
N ALA A 57 7.71 -8.28 3.84
CA ALA A 57 8.87 -7.41 3.64
C ALA A 57 8.88 -6.76 2.26
N VAL A 58 8.48 -7.51 1.22
CA VAL A 58 8.50 -7.02 -0.17
C VAL A 58 7.32 -6.11 -0.47
N TRP A 59 6.12 -6.48 -0.04
CA TRP A 59 4.87 -5.84 -0.46
C TRP A 59 4.13 -5.09 0.64
N GLY A 60 4.40 -5.41 1.91
CA GLY A 60 3.74 -4.78 3.05
C GLY A 60 3.80 -3.25 3.00
N PRO A 61 4.99 -2.64 2.82
CA PRO A 61 5.11 -1.19 2.78
C PRO A 61 4.22 -0.52 1.74
N PHE A 62 4.04 -1.13 0.55
CA PHE A 62 3.15 -0.58 -0.49
C PHE A 62 1.68 -0.61 -0.06
N GLY A 63 1.22 -1.77 0.45
CA GLY A 63 -0.16 -1.90 0.92
C GLY A 63 -0.46 -0.97 2.10
N LEU A 64 0.44 -0.90 3.08
CA LEU A 64 0.32 -0.02 4.25
C LEU A 64 0.33 1.47 3.85
N LEU A 65 1.19 1.85 2.89
CA LEU A 65 1.19 3.19 2.32
C LEU A 65 -0.20 3.58 1.81
N SER A 66 -0.86 2.70 1.03
CA SER A 66 -2.17 3.01 0.46
C SER A 66 -3.22 3.21 1.56
N VAL A 67 -3.26 2.33 2.56
CA VAL A 67 -4.19 2.41 3.69
C VAL A 67 -3.97 3.70 4.49
N PHE A 68 -2.75 3.96 4.91
CA PHE A 68 -2.44 5.11 5.77
C PHE A 68 -2.52 6.45 5.03
N SER A 69 -2.21 6.48 3.74
CA SER A 69 -2.40 7.68 2.94
C SER A 69 -3.87 8.07 2.78
N ILE A 70 -4.80 7.10 2.80
CA ILE A 70 -6.23 7.33 2.56
C ILE A 70 -6.99 7.48 3.87
N LEU A 71 -6.85 6.54 4.80
CA LEU A 71 -7.60 6.48 6.07
C LEU A 71 -6.87 7.11 7.26
N GLY A 72 -5.58 7.42 7.11
CA GLY A 72 -4.73 7.84 8.22
C GLY A 72 -4.25 6.67 9.07
N THR A 73 -3.55 6.98 10.16
CA THR A 73 -2.84 6.01 11.00
C THR A 73 -3.58 5.67 12.30
N ASP A 74 -4.75 6.28 12.55
CA ASP A 74 -5.49 6.16 13.81
C ASP A 74 -6.47 4.97 13.81
N TYR A 75 -6.00 3.79 13.36
CA TYR A 75 -6.78 2.56 13.42
C TYR A 75 -7.02 2.11 14.88
N LYS A 76 -8.14 1.40 15.12
CA LYS A 76 -8.54 0.91 16.44
C LYS A 76 -8.05 -0.51 16.71
N LYS A 77 -7.94 -1.31 15.66
CA LYS A 77 -7.51 -2.71 15.73
C LYS A 77 -6.77 -3.09 14.46
N CYS A 78 -5.75 -3.93 14.62
CA CYS A 78 -5.00 -4.56 13.55
C CYS A 78 -5.00 -6.07 13.80
N ASP A 79 -5.52 -6.84 12.86
CA ASP A 79 -5.46 -8.30 12.88
C ASP A 79 -4.63 -8.77 11.68
N MET A 80 -3.72 -9.69 11.94
CA MET A 80 -2.81 -10.20 10.92
C MET A 80 -2.90 -11.71 10.86
N VAL A 81 -2.88 -12.26 9.64
CA VAL A 81 -2.84 -13.70 9.36
C VAL A 81 -1.74 -13.93 8.36
N THR A 82 -0.86 -14.89 8.66
CA THR A 82 0.24 -15.26 7.76
C THR A 82 0.32 -16.76 7.57
N TYR A 83 0.77 -17.14 6.38
CA TYR A 83 1.07 -18.50 6.01
C TYR A 83 2.57 -18.65 5.84
N GLN A 84 3.15 -19.39 6.77
CA GLN A 84 4.58 -19.58 6.89
C GLN A 84 4.85 -21.04 7.17
N THR A 85 5.83 -21.65 6.48
CA THR A 85 6.34 -22.96 6.88
C THR A 85 7.44 -22.78 7.94
N LYS A 86 7.78 -23.85 8.66
CA LYS A 86 8.74 -23.78 9.79
C LYS A 86 10.10 -23.16 9.47
N ASN A 87 10.51 -23.21 8.20
CA ASN A 87 11.85 -22.79 7.77
C ASN A 87 11.81 -21.69 6.68
N ASP A 88 10.64 -21.28 6.22
CA ASP A 88 10.49 -20.31 5.13
C ASP A 88 9.95 -18.99 5.63
N PRO A 89 10.26 -17.90 4.94
CA PRO A 89 9.62 -16.61 5.20
C PRO A 89 8.10 -16.68 4.89
N ASP A 90 7.36 -15.69 5.34
CA ASP A 90 5.95 -15.57 5.02
C ASP A 90 5.73 -15.50 3.48
N LEU A 91 5.00 -16.50 2.95
CA LEU A 91 4.67 -16.57 1.54
C LEU A 91 3.40 -15.81 1.21
N PHE A 92 2.46 -15.79 2.15
CA PHE A 92 1.19 -15.10 1.99
C PHE A 92 0.76 -14.50 3.33
N SER A 93 0.39 -13.23 3.32
CA SER A 93 -0.08 -12.55 4.52
C SER A 93 -1.29 -11.68 4.22
N LYS A 94 -2.18 -11.57 5.19
CA LYS A 94 -3.31 -10.67 5.14
C LYS A 94 -3.40 -9.88 6.44
N ILE A 95 -3.45 -8.55 6.32
CA ILE A 95 -3.60 -7.63 7.44
C ILE A 95 -4.95 -6.94 7.30
N ASN A 96 -5.72 -6.89 8.37
CA ASN A 96 -6.98 -6.19 8.42
C ASN A 96 -6.92 -5.09 9.48
N PHE A 97 -7.37 -3.90 9.13
CA PHE A 97 -7.47 -2.75 10.01
C PHE A 97 -8.93 -2.38 10.24
N LEU A 98 -9.27 -2.10 11.48
CA LEU A 98 -10.56 -1.54 11.87
C LEU A 98 -10.36 -0.08 12.29
N TYR A 99 -11.05 0.82 11.63
CA TYR A 99 -11.17 2.23 11.98
C TYR A 99 -12.52 2.51 12.63
N ALA A 100 -12.75 3.71 13.15
CA ALA A 100 -14.03 4.10 13.73
C ALA A 100 -15.20 3.97 12.74
N ASN A 101 -14.99 4.30 11.47
CA ASN A 101 -16.03 4.35 10.42
C ASN A 101 -15.65 3.68 9.11
N ALA A 102 -14.53 2.96 9.08
CA ALA A 102 -14.01 2.29 7.90
C ALA A 102 -13.23 1.02 8.28
N ALA A 103 -12.96 0.19 7.28
CA ALA A 103 -12.06 -0.94 7.41
C ALA A 103 -11.00 -0.89 6.30
N ALA A 104 -9.88 -1.60 6.49
CA ALA A 104 -8.95 -1.80 5.41
C ALA A 104 -8.37 -3.21 5.43
N SER A 105 -7.94 -3.69 4.26
CA SER A 105 -7.20 -4.93 4.15
C SER A 105 -6.00 -4.80 3.22
N VAL A 106 -4.89 -5.38 3.62
CA VAL A 106 -3.68 -5.52 2.82
C VAL A 106 -3.43 -7.01 2.63
N LYS A 107 -3.31 -7.44 1.39
CA LYS A 107 -3.00 -8.82 1.00
C LYS A 107 -1.65 -8.84 0.27
N THR A 108 -0.70 -9.59 0.80
CA THR A 108 0.62 -9.77 0.19
C THR A 108 0.86 -11.23 -0.15
N GLY A 109 1.67 -11.50 -1.19
CA GLY A 109 1.98 -12.88 -1.54
C GLY A 109 3.14 -13.03 -2.50
N ILE A 110 3.95 -14.08 -2.27
CA ILE A 110 5.03 -14.54 -3.14
C ILE A 110 4.81 -16.02 -3.43
N GLY A 111 4.93 -16.42 -4.69
CA GLY A 111 4.57 -17.77 -5.12
C GLY A 111 3.05 -18.00 -5.26
N VAL A 112 2.27 -16.97 -5.08
CA VAL A 112 0.81 -16.95 -5.29
C VAL A 112 0.43 -15.75 -6.15
N LYS A 113 -0.65 -15.86 -6.91
CA LYS A 113 -1.10 -14.79 -7.80
C LYS A 113 -2.60 -14.58 -7.66
N SER A 114 -2.96 -13.31 -7.47
CA SER A 114 -4.34 -12.83 -7.64
C SER A 114 -4.30 -11.47 -8.36
N GLU A 115 -5.45 -10.87 -8.62
CA GLU A 115 -5.47 -9.51 -9.15
C GLU A 115 -4.76 -8.57 -8.19
N GLY A 116 -3.85 -7.76 -8.71
CA GLY A 116 -3.04 -6.80 -7.94
C GLY A 116 -3.66 -5.40 -8.01
N GLU A 117 -4.92 -5.29 -7.57
CA GLU A 117 -5.69 -4.04 -7.57
C GLU A 117 -5.62 -3.30 -6.23
N LEU A 118 -5.96 -2.00 -6.30
CA LEU A 118 -6.32 -1.19 -5.15
C LEU A 118 -7.75 -0.71 -5.34
N ILE A 119 -8.62 -0.98 -4.36
CA ILE A 119 -10.02 -0.56 -4.33
C ILE A 119 -10.26 0.34 -3.14
N ILE A 120 -10.85 1.52 -3.37
CA ILE A 120 -11.23 2.47 -2.34
C ILE A 120 -12.74 2.65 -2.41
N THR A 121 -13.45 2.02 -1.50
CA THR A 121 -14.92 2.00 -1.45
C THR A 121 -15.46 3.20 -0.69
N GLY A 122 -16.37 3.93 -1.29
CA GLY A 122 -17.05 5.07 -0.68
C GLY A 122 -18.57 4.96 -0.73
N THR A 123 -19.26 5.92 -0.10
CA THR A 123 -20.74 5.91 -0.01
C THR A 123 -21.45 6.43 -1.25
N LYS A 124 -20.72 7.00 -2.22
CA LYS A 124 -21.27 7.49 -3.50
C LYS A 124 -20.71 6.77 -4.72
N GLY A 125 -19.62 6.06 -4.55
CA GLY A 125 -18.89 5.36 -5.61
C GLY A 125 -17.60 4.78 -5.07
N TYR A 126 -16.72 4.36 -5.94
CA TYR A 126 -15.43 3.81 -5.56
C TYR A 126 -14.33 4.19 -6.54
N ILE A 127 -13.08 4.13 -6.07
CA ILE A 127 -11.91 4.28 -6.93
C ILE A 127 -11.33 2.90 -7.16
N TYR A 128 -11.08 2.58 -8.43
CA TYR A 128 -10.46 1.34 -8.87
C TYR A 128 -9.12 1.62 -9.56
N VAL A 129 -8.08 0.97 -9.06
CA VAL A 129 -6.74 1.00 -9.66
C VAL A 129 -6.39 -0.41 -10.09
N PRO A 130 -6.27 -0.70 -11.39
CA PRO A 130 -5.95 -2.03 -11.87
C PRO A 130 -4.53 -2.45 -11.54
N SER A 131 -4.26 -3.73 -11.70
CA SER A 131 -2.94 -4.33 -11.54
C SER A 131 -1.95 -3.83 -12.62
N PRO A 132 -0.71 -3.52 -12.24
CA PRO A 132 -0.15 -3.48 -10.90
C PRO A 132 -0.35 -2.10 -10.25
N TRP A 133 -1.26 -1.99 -9.30
CA TRP A 133 -1.63 -0.70 -8.71
C TRP A 133 -0.44 0.06 -8.07
N TRP A 134 0.59 -0.64 -7.61
CA TRP A 134 1.79 -0.01 -7.04
C TRP A 134 2.68 0.70 -8.09
N LYS A 135 2.35 0.54 -9.38
CA LYS A 135 2.88 1.33 -10.50
C LYS A 135 1.76 2.21 -11.08
N THR A 136 1.03 2.90 -10.23
CA THR A 136 -0.15 3.68 -10.61
C THR A 136 0.15 4.66 -11.74
N ASP A 137 -0.41 4.41 -12.91
CA ASP A 137 -0.42 5.30 -14.07
C ASP A 137 -1.83 5.55 -14.59
N TYR A 138 -2.78 4.78 -14.06
CA TYR A 138 -4.18 4.81 -14.44
C TYR A 138 -5.06 4.47 -13.25
N PHE A 139 -6.22 5.14 -13.13
CA PHE A 139 -7.29 4.73 -12.21
C PHE A 139 -8.65 5.21 -12.71
N GLU A 140 -9.71 4.61 -12.21
CA GLU A 140 -11.10 4.98 -12.49
C GLU A 140 -11.81 5.40 -11.22
N VAL A 141 -12.68 6.41 -11.34
CA VAL A 141 -13.75 6.68 -10.38
C VAL A 141 -15.02 6.12 -10.95
N ARG A 142 -15.64 5.20 -10.24
CA ARG A 142 -16.80 4.44 -10.68
C ARG A 142 -17.98 4.68 -9.75
N TYR A 143 -19.15 4.83 -10.36
CA TYR A 143 -20.41 5.09 -9.68
C TYR A 143 -21.43 3.99 -10.02
N GLU A 144 -22.54 3.94 -9.26
CA GLU A 144 -23.67 3.05 -9.57
C GLU A 144 -24.19 3.29 -11.00
N ASP A 145 -24.36 4.56 -11.38
CA ASP A 145 -24.58 4.96 -12.75
C ASP A 145 -23.26 4.96 -13.51
N PHE A 146 -23.01 3.92 -14.28
CA PHE A 146 -21.76 3.75 -15.05
C PHE A 146 -21.51 4.85 -16.09
N THR A 147 -22.53 5.63 -16.50
CA THR A 147 -22.37 6.75 -17.42
C THR A 147 -21.60 7.92 -16.79
N GLN A 148 -21.51 7.96 -15.46
CA GLN A 148 -20.76 8.97 -14.70
C GLN A 148 -19.31 8.54 -14.44
N ASN A 149 -18.93 7.34 -14.83
CA ASN A 149 -17.56 6.83 -14.61
C ASN A 149 -16.53 7.73 -15.29
N ARG A 150 -15.43 7.98 -14.58
CA ARG A 150 -14.32 8.80 -15.04
C ARG A 150 -13.02 8.03 -15.00
N ARG A 151 -12.19 8.25 -16.02
CA ARG A 151 -10.89 7.60 -16.19
C ARG A 151 -9.79 8.62 -16.16
N TYR A 152 -8.72 8.32 -15.43
CA TYR A 152 -7.58 9.21 -15.22
C TYR A 152 -6.30 8.50 -15.65
N PHE A 153 -5.59 9.10 -16.59
CA PHE A 153 -4.35 8.56 -17.14
C PHE A 153 -3.20 9.50 -16.82
N TYR A 154 -2.10 8.93 -16.37
CA TYR A 154 -0.88 9.65 -16.06
C TYR A 154 0.31 8.91 -16.67
N LYS A 155 1.27 9.65 -17.19
CA LYS A 155 2.47 9.04 -17.71
C LYS A 155 3.39 8.68 -16.55
N LEU A 156 3.64 7.38 -16.35
CA LEU A 156 4.68 6.87 -15.48
C LEU A 156 5.93 6.65 -16.33
N GLU A 157 6.99 7.39 -16.05
CA GLU A 157 8.24 7.26 -16.78
C GLU A 157 9.22 6.33 -16.05
N GLY A 158 9.62 5.24 -16.73
CA GLY A 158 10.47 4.19 -16.18
C GLY A 158 9.84 3.51 -14.96
N GLU A 159 10.64 3.16 -13.97
CA GLU A 159 10.21 2.54 -12.73
C GLU A 159 9.85 3.57 -11.63
N GLY A 160 9.80 4.86 -11.98
CA GLY A 160 9.37 5.93 -11.07
C GLY A 160 10.43 6.44 -10.09
N LEU A 161 11.64 5.90 -10.09
CA LEU A 161 12.73 6.33 -9.20
C LEU A 161 13.05 7.83 -9.33
N ARG A 162 12.93 8.37 -10.54
CA ARG A 162 13.15 9.81 -10.81
C ARG A 162 12.25 10.72 -9.98
N TYR A 163 11.01 10.32 -9.71
CA TYR A 163 10.07 11.14 -8.92
C TYR A 163 10.48 11.18 -7.45
N GLU A 164 10.98 10.07 -6.92
CA GLU A 164 11.52 9.96 -5.58
C GLU A 164 12.76 10.82 -5.41
N ILE A 165 13.73 10.70 -6.34
CA ILE A 165 14.95 11.53 -6.33
C ILE A 165 14.61 13.02 -6.42
N ALA A 166 13.66 13.41 -7.28
CA ALA A 166 13.23 14.79 -7.39
C ALA A 166 12.54 15.30 -6.12
N ALA A 167 11.75 14.46 -5.44
CA ALA A 167 11.14 14.79 -4.16
C ALA A 167 12.19 14.98 -3.06
N PHE A 168 13.16 14.07 -2.99
CA PHE A 168 14.28 14.16 -2.04
C PHE A 168 15.13 15.42 -2.26
N SER A 169 15.49 15.72 -3.52
CA SER A 169 16.23 16.92 -3.87
C SER A 169 15.49 18.20 -3.44
N ARG A 170 14.16 18.26 -3.66
CA ARG A 170 13.34 19.39 -3.19
C ARG A 170 13.29 19.49 -1.67
N ALA A 171 13.18 18.35 -0.99
CA ALA A 171 13.18 18.33 0.48
C ALA A 171 14.50 18.89 1.06
N ILE A 172 15.64 18.56 0.46
CA ILE A 172 16.94 19.10 0.84
C ILE A 172 16.99 20.62 0.59
N GLN A 173 16.56 21.06 -0.60
CA GLN A 173 16.60 22.50 -0.96
C GLN A 173 15.70 23.36 -0.08
N ASN A 174 14.53 22.85 0.27
CA ASN A 174 13.54 23.60 1.06
C ASN A 174 13.70 23.42 2.58
N GLY A 175 14.55 22.50 3.03
CA GLY A 175 14.72 22.16 4.45
C GLY A 175 13.50 21.48 5.08
N VAL A 176 12.51 21.11 4.27
CA VAL A 176 11.23 20.52 4.71
C VAL A 176 10.85 19.38 3.78
N ASN A 177 10.43 18.25 4.34
CA ASN A 177 9.83 17.19 3.57
C ASN A 177 8.41 17.63 3.12
N THR A 178 8.29 17.98 1.84
CA THR A 178 7.02 18.37 1.20
C THR A 178 6.36 17.19 0.46
N GLY A 179 6.89 15.97 0.65
CA GLY A 179 6.43 14.75 -0.01
C GLY A 179 5.13 14.21 0.57
N CYS A 180 4.55 13.26 -0.14
CA CYS A 180 3.33 12.54 0.26
C CYS A 180 3.58 11.51 1.37
N MET A 181 4.82 11.24 1.69
CA MET A 181 5.25 10.46 2.85
C MET A 181 5.54 11.43 4.00
N ASP A 182 4.63 11.56 4.93
CA ASP A 182 4.90 12.23 6.18
C ASP A 182 5.54 11.27 7.20
N GLU A 183 6.19 11.83 8.23
CA GLU A 183 6.87 11.05 9.25
C GLU A 183 5.92 10.12 10.01
N LYS A 184 4.65 10.51 10.16
CA LYS A 184 3.64 9.72 10.86
C LYS A 184 3.28 8.46 10.06
N ILE A 185 3.16 8.56 8.75
CA ILE A 185 2.92 7.41 7.87
C ILE A 185 4.12 6.47 7.90
N THR A 186 5.35 6.99 7.75
CA THR A 186 6.60 6.22 7.84
C THR A 186 6.70 5.46 9.15
N ALA A 187 6.52 6.14 10.28
CA ALA A 187 6.58 5.53 11.61
C ALA A 187 5.50 4.45 11.79
N SER A 188 4.30 4.68 11.27
CA SER A 188 3.20 3.71 11.36
C SER A 188 3.43 2.48 10.50
N ILE A 189 4.00 2.63 9.29
CA ILE A 189 4.43 1.49 8.46
C ILE A 189 5.46 0.66 9.22
N SER A 190 6.51 1.31 9.75
CA SER A 190 7.56 0.63 10.52
C SER A 190 7.00 -0.11 11.73
N SER A 191 6.08 0.51 12.48
CA SER A 191 5.46 -0.11 13.65
C SER A 191 4.64 -1.35 13.29
N VAL A 192 3.86 -1.32 12.20
CA VAL A 192 3.09 -2.50 11.74
C VAL A 192 4.02 -3.60 11.26
N MET A 193 5.12 -3.25 10.57
CA MET A 193 6.14 -4.22 10.15
C MET A 193 6.82 -4.87 11.34
N GLU A 194 7.16 -4.10 12.37
CA GLU A 194 7.74 -4.60 13.62
C GLU A 194 6.79 -5.58 14.31
N GLN A 195 5.51 -5.20 14.54
CA GLN A 195 4.49 -6.07 15.11
C GLN A 195 4.33 -7.39 14.33
N PHE A 196 4.44 -7.33 13.01
CA PHE A 196 4.36 -8.53 12.17
C PHE A 196 5.54 -9.49 12.43
N TYR A 197 6.76 -8.98 12.56
CA TYR A 197 7.96 -9.80 12.75
C TYR A 197 8.19 -10.21 14.21
N ASP A 198 7.71 -9.46 15.18
CA ASP A 198 7.80 -9.79 16.61
C ASP A 198 6.86 -10.94 17.04
N LYS A 199 6.19 -11.59 16.09
CA LYS A 199 5.30 -12.73 16.30
C LYS A 199 4.08 -12.47 17.20
N GLU A 200 3.65 -11.23 17.33
CA GLU A 200 2.34 -10.92 17.90
C GLU A 200 1.17 -11.34 16.98
N CYS A 201 1.52 -11.79 15.77
CA CYS A 201 0.58 -12.35 14.81
C CYS A 201 0.27 -13.81 15.14
N PRO A 202 -1.00 -14.21 15.18
CA PRO A 202 -1.34 -15.62 15.22
C PRO A 202 -0.91 -16.28 13.89
N ASN A 203 0.18 -17.05 13.94
CA ASN A 203 0.59 -17.89 12.82
C ASN A 203 -0.42 -19.01 12.69
N HIS A 204 -1.15 -19.04 11.58
CA HIS A 204 -1.87 -20.23 11.18
C HIS A 204 -0.94 -21.04 10.25
N ASP A 205 -0.28 -22.06 10.82
CA ASP A 205 0.42 -23.04 10.02
C ASP A 205 -0.61 -23.74 9.12
N PHE A 206 -0.45 -23.68 7.81
CA PHE A 206 -1.13 -24.63 6.95
C PHE A 206 -0.56 -26.00 7.24
N ILE A 207 -1.38 -26.86 7.77
CA ILE A 207 -1.10 -28.28 7.81
C ILE A 207 -1.25 -28.78 6.37
N SER A 208 -0.10 -29.09 5.75
CA SER A 208 -0.04 -29.80 4.47
C SER A 208 -0.37 -31.26 4.65
#